data_628fb8332b488318f972310f97f52941
#
_entry.id   628fb8332b488318f972310f97f52941
#
_cell.length_a   1.000
_cell.length_b   1.000
_cell.length_c   1.000
_cell.angle_alpha   90.00
_cell.angle_beta   90.00
_cell.angle_gamma   90.00
#
_symmetry.space_group_name_H-M   'P 1'
#
loop_
_entity.id
_entity.type
_entity.pdbx_description
1 polymer ?
#
loop_
_entity_poly.entity_id
_entity_poly.type
_entity_poly.pdbx_seq_one_letter_code
_entity_poly.pdbx_strand_id
1 'polypeptide(L)'
;MINCSYLKYPPLKPKKLPKYLIFRNIGEEAGRENGTRVYNAINTKTGDICGRVSCVPESIVRDKQRVLSMYVDELISYKPDNGVGTTLLNFVKTLSKKYGCDGRFHLSASACYMPNRIPHVFYRKYGMTTGNKYIDKRLDKFIKKGKDATYKDFGGVIMYYPPITDLEKNKSKSIGQSFVNFLSNVLTSLVEHSGRAYNG
;
A
#
# COMPACT_ATOMS: atom_id res chain seq x y z
N MET A 1 -34.02 -1.72 -49.06
CA MET A 1 -32.91 -2.66 -48.70
C MET A 1 -31.82 -1.82 -48.05
N ILE A 2 -31.67 -1.94 -46.75
CA ILE A 2 -30.66 -1.20 -45.98
C ILE A 2 -29.39 -2.04 -45.98
N ASN A 3 -28.35 -1.53 -46.64
CA ASN A 3 -27.05 -2.18 -46.76
C ASN A 3 -26.27 -1.98 -45.46
N CYS A 4 -26.37 -2.91 -44.49
CA CYS A 4 -25.55 -2.96 -43.31
C CYS A 4 -24.12 -3.34 -43.69
N SER A 5 -23.28 -2.35 -43.99
CA SER A 5 -21.85 -2.53 -44.05
C SER A 5 -21.33 -2.88 -42.63
N TYR A 6 -21.02 -4.17 -42.43
CA TYR A 6 -20.35 -4.64 -41.21
C TYR A 6 -19.01 -3.91 -41.05
N LEU A 7 -18.94 -3.00 -40.13
CA LEU A 7 -17.67 -2.46 -39.64
C LEU A 7 -16.84 -3.65 -39.11
N LYS A 8 -15.90 -4.14 -39.90
CA LYS A 8 -14.90 -5.12 -39.46
C LYS A 8 -13.98 -4.42 -38.44
N TYR A 9 -14.33 -4.50 -37.18
CA TYR A 9 -13.36 -4.16 -36.14
C TYR A 9 -12.19 -5.13 -36.25
N PRO A 10 -10.93 -4.66 -36.31
CA PRO A 10 -9.79 -5.55 -36.28
C PRO A 10 -9.84 -6.36 -35.00
N PRO A 11 -9.55 -7.68 -35.02
CA PRO A 11 -9.58 -8.50 -33.83
C PRO A 11 -8.63 -7.92 -32.79
N LEU A 12 -9.17 -7.56 -31.60
CA LEU A 12 -8.37 -7.09 -30.48
C LEU A 12 -7.37 -8.18 -30.13
N LYS A 13 -6.07 -7.92 -30.31
CA LYS A 13 -5.04 -8.85 -29.86
C LYS A 13 -5.25 -9.13 -28.38
N PRO A 14 -5.38 -10.39 -27.94
CA PRO A 14 -5.61 -10.71 -26.55
C PRO A 14 -4.45 -10.14 -25.71
N LYS A 15 -4.77 -9.21 -24.82
CA LYS A 15 -3.80 -8.63 -23.90
C LYS A 15 -3.33 -9.75 -22.99
N LYS A 16 -2.02 -10.04 -22.98
CA LYS A 16 -1.45 -11.06 -22.07
C LYS A 16 -1.81 -10.70 -20.62
N LEU A 17 -2.51 -11.60 -19.95
CA LEU A 17 -2.87 -11.39 -18.55
C LEU A 17 -1.62 -11.28 -17.69
N PRO A 18 -1.61 -10.41 -16.66
CA PRO A 18 -0.52 -10.36 -15.69
C PRO A 18 -0.43 -11.69 -14.93
N LYS A 19 0.74 -12.04 -14.43
CA LYS A 19 0.97 -13.29 -13.67
C LYS A 19 0.05 -13.44 -12.46
N TYR A 20 -0.26 -12.32 -11.80
CA TYR A 20 -1.16 -12.24 -10.66
C TYR A 20 -2.21 -11.17 -10.87
N LEU A 21 -3.45 -11.47 -10.52
CA LEU A 21 -4.53 -10.51 -10.35
C LEU A 21 -4.80 -10.31 -8.87
N ILE A 22 -5.19 -9.08 -8.48
CA ILE A 22 -5.47 -8.76 -7.09
C ILE A 22 -6.95 -8.42 -6.96
N PHE A 23 -7.63 -9.14 -6.07
CA PHE A 23 -9.05 -8.99 -5.78
C PHE A 23 -9.28 -8.62 -4.33
N ARG A 24 -10.26 -7.76 -4.10
CA ARG A 24 -10.72 -7.41 -2.76
C ARG A 24 -11.49 -8.59 -2.14
N ASN A 25 -11.14 -8.94 -0.90
CA ASN A 25 -11.81 -9.99 -0.14
C ASN A 25 -12.73 -9.37 0.91
N ILE A 26 -13.98 -9.09 0.52
CA ILE A 26 -14.98 -8.45 1.38
C ILE A 26 -15.37 -9.35 2.56
N GLY A 27 -15.37 -10.67 2.38
CA GLY A 27 -15.72 -11.62 3.44
C GLY A 27 -14.77 -11.57 4.63
N GLU A 28 -13.47 -11.40 4.38
CA GLU A 28 -12.49 -11.28 5.46
C GLU A 28 -12.43 -9.86 6.08
N GLU A 29 -12.94 -8.83 5.39
CA GLU A 29 -13.02 -7.48 5.93
C GLU A 29 -14.07 -7.33 7.03
N ALA A 30 -15.15 -8.11 6.97
CA ALA A 30 -16.30 -8.01 7.88
C ALA A 30 -15.95 -8.25 9.37
N GLY A 31 -14.85 -8.96 9.65
CA GLY A 31 -14.36 -9.20 11.01
C GLY A 31 -13.21 -8.28 11.46
N ARG A 32 -12.81 -7.29 10.64
CA ARG A 32 -11.68 -6.41 10.94
C ARG A 32 -12.15 -5.02 11.38
N GLU A 33 -11.52 -4.52 12.42
CA GLU A 33 -11.76 -3.17 12.93
C GLU A 33 -11.11 -2.11 12.04
N ASN A 34 -11.49 -0.84 12.24
CA ASN A 34 -10.84 0.36 11.68
C ASN A 34 -10.86 0.49 10.14
N GLY A 35 -11.78 -0.18 9.44
CA GLY A 35 -11.87 -0.05 7.97
C GLY A 35 -10.70 -0.69 7.22
N THR A 36 -10.01 -1.65 7.84
CA THR A 36 -8.96 -2.45 7.21
C THR A 36 -9.52 -3.22 6.03
N ARG A 37 -8.87 -3.13 4.89
CA ARG A 37 -9.25 -3.81 3.65
C ARG A 37 -8.31 -4.97 3.35
N VAL A 38 -8.88 -6.05 2.86
CA VAL A 38 -8.16 -7.29 2.55
C VAL A 38 -8.17 -7.54 1.05
N TYR A 39 -7.01 -7.91 0.50
CA TYR A 39 -6.84 -8.22 -0.91
C TYR A 39 -6.05 -9.51 -1.08
N ASN A 40 -6.52 -10.38 -1.98
CA ASN A 40 -5.86 -11.63 -2.34
C ASN A 40 -5.21 -11.52 -3.71
N ALA A 41 -3.97 -12.02 -3.83
CA ALA A 41 -3.28 -12.20 -5.10
C ALA A 41 -3.57 -13.61 -5.64
N ILE A 42 -4.14 -13.70 -6.84
CA ILE A 42 -4.52 -14.95 -7.51
C ILE A 42 -3.62 -15.16 -8.72
N ASN A 43 -3.06 -16.37 -8.86
CA ASN A 43 -2.30 -16.75 -10.03
C ASN A 43 -3.26 -16.92 -11.22
N THR A 44 -3.03 -16.18 -12.29
CA THR A 44 -3.93 -16.19 -13.47
C THR A 44 -3.91 -17.50 -14.26
N LYS A 45 -2.88 -18.33 -14.09
CA LYS A 45 -2.78 -19.63 -14.77
C LYS A 45 -3.47 -20.75 -13.99
N THR A 46 -3.39 -20.74 -12.66
CA THR A 46 -3.89 -21.86 -11.83
C THR A 46 -5.16 -21.53 -11.05
N GLY A 47 -5.51 -20.24 -10.93
CA GLY A 47 -6.62 -19.80 -10.09
C GLY A 47 -6.31 -19.81 -8.58
N ASP A 48 -5.12 -20.26 -8.17
CA ASP A 48 -4.76 -20.36 -6.75
C ASP A 48 -4.56 -18.99 -6.11
N ILE A 49 -4.97 -18.85 -4.85
CA ILE A 49 -4.58 -17.73 -4.00
C ILE A 49 -3.11 -17.92 -3.61
N CYS A 50 -2.26 -16.99 -4.02
CA CYS A 50 -0.81 -17.05 -3.81
C CYS A 50 -0.30 -16.13 -2.70
N GLY A 51 -1.14 -15.23 -2.22
CA GLY A 51 -0.79 -14.33 -1.13
C GLY A 51 -1.92 -13.38 -0.78
N ARG A 52 -1.73 -12.66 0.31
CA ARG A 52 -2.72 -11.74 0.85
C ARG A 52 -2.03 -10.48 1.38
N VAL A 53 -2.74 -9.35 1.31
CA VAL A 53 -2.36 -8.11 2.00
C VAL A 53 -3.58 -7.50 2.65
N SER A 54 -3.43 -7.03 3.89
CA SER A 54 -4.41 -6.17 4.54
C SER A 54 -3.82 -4.80 4.82
N CYS A 55 -4.61 -3.75 4.62
CA CYS A 55 -4.12 -2.39 4.77
C CYS A 55 -5.24 -1.39 5.07
N VAL A 56 -4.85 -0.29 5.72
CA VAL A 56 -5.74 0.82 6.10
C VAL A 56 -4.98 2.15 5.97
N PRO A 57 -5.60 3.22 5.43
CA PRO A 57 -4.99 4.55 5.47
C PRO A 57 -5.01 5.10 6.89
N GLU A 58 -3.87 5.60 7.36
CA GLU A 58 -3.77 6.25 8.65
C GLU A 58 -2.88 7.48 8.63
N SER A 59 -2.99 8.32 9.65
CA SER A 59 -2.14 9.49 9.85
C SER A 59 -1.00 9.14 10.78
N ILE A 60 0.23 9.28 10.30
CA ILE A 60 1.44 9.06 11.08
C ILE A 60 2.21 10.36 11.29
N VAL A 61 2.99 10.42 12.38
CA VAL A 61 3.95 11.50 12.59
C VAL A 61 5.32 11.03 12.13
N ARG A 62 5.88 11.75 11.16
CA ARG A 62 7.24 11.51 10.70
C ARG A 62 7.95 12.84 10.51
N ASP A 63 9.19 12.94 11.00
CA ASP A 63 9.98 14.18 10.95
C ASP A 63 9.21 15.41 11.50
N LYS A 64 8.46 15.23 12.58
CA LYS A 64 7.60 16.25 13.24
C LYS A 64 6.39 16.72 12.41
N GLN A 65 6.06 16.03 11.31
CA GLN A 65 4.90 16.34 10.48
C GLN A 65 3.90 15.19 10.48
N ARG A 66 2.61 15.52 10.43
CA ARG A 66 1.56 14.55 10.16
C ARG A 66 1.46 14.32 8.66
N VAL A 67 1.55 13.06 8.24
CA VAL A 67 1.39 12.65 6.86
C VAL A 67 0.43 11.46 6.78
N LEU A 68 -0.35 11.39 5.71
CA LEU A 68 -1.14 10.20 5.41
C LEU A 68 -0.24 9.12 4.83
N SER A 69 -0.41 7.91 5.31
CA SER A 69 0.34 6.73 4.87
C SER A 69 -0.56 5.50 4.93
N MET A 70 -0.41 4.58 4.00
CA MET A 70 -1.11 3.31 4.03
C MET A 70 -0.40 2.37 5.01
N TYR A 71 -1.02 2.04 6.12
CA TYR A 71 -0.51 1.00 7.02
C TYR A 71 -0.81 -0.38 6.42
N VAL A 72 0.22 -1.19 6.29
CA VAL A 72 0.11 -2.59 5.89
C VAL A 72 0.17 -3.42 7.16
N ASP A 73 -1.01 -3.86 7.61
CA ASP A 73 -1.18 -4.65 8.81
C ASP A 73 -0.66 -6.08 8.60
N GLU A 74 -0.93 -6.65 7.43
CA GLU A 74 -0.51 -8.00 7.09
C GLU A 74 -0.05 -8.09 5.63
N LEU A 75 1.05 -8.77 5.38
CA LEU A 75 1.53 -9.15 4.04
C LEU A 75 2.02 -10.58 4.08
N ILE A 76 1.28 -11.48 3.42
CA ILE A 76 1.61 -12.90 3.35
C ILE A 76 1.84 -13.30 1.91
N SER A 77 2.93 -14.04 1.65
CA SER A 77 3.16 -14.76 0.41
C SER A 77 3.14 -16.26 0.71
N TYR A 78 2.14 -16.97 0.19
CA TYR A 78 2.03 -18.43 0.36
C TYR A 78 3.03 -19.19 -0.49
N LYS A 79 3.60 -18.54 -1.51
CA LYS A 79 4.64 -19.08 -2.38
C LYS A 79 5.82 -18.09 -2.37
N PRO A 80 6.75 -18.17 -1.40
CA PRO A 80 7.94 -17.32 -1.34
C PRO A 80 8.74 -17.36 -2.65
N ASP A 81 9.51 -16.30 -2.90
CA ASP A 81 10.44 -16.16 -4.05
C ASP A 81 9.79 -16.17 -5.45
N ASN A 82 8.45 -16.16 -5.54
CA ASN A 82 7.70 -16.10 -6.81
C ASN A 82 7.25 -14.67 -7.22
N GLY A 83 7.69 -13.65 -6.49
CA GLY A 83 7.37 -12.24 -6.76
C GLY A 83 5.99 -11.80 -6.26
N VAL A 84 5.26 -12.66 -5.53
CA VAL A 84 3.93 -12.33 -4.96
C VAL A 84 4.02 -11.13 -4.02
N GLY A 85 4.97 -11.14 -3.08
CA GLY A 85 5.16 -10.04 -2.12
C GLY A 85 5.45 -8.71 -2.82
N THR A 86 6.30 -8.70 -3.85
CA THR A 86 6.58 -7.51 -4.66
C THR A 86 5.32 -7.01 -5.40
N THR A 87 4.53 -7.94 -5.94
CA THR A 87 3.27 -7.59 -6.62
C THR A 87 2.27 -6.96 -5.65
N LEU A 88 2.14 -7.51 -4.44
CA LEU A 88 1.27 -6.97 -3.40
C LEU A 88 1.74 -5.59 -2.93
N LEU A 89 3.04 -5.36 -2.71
CA LEU A 89 3.57 -4.04 -2.35
C LEU A 89 3.39 -3.00 -3.47
N ASN A 90 3.56 -3.38 -4.74
CA ASN A 90 3.25 -2.51 -5.87
C ASN A 90 1.77 -2.14 -5.93
N PHE A 91 0.90 -3.08 -5.61
CA PHE A 91 -0.53 -2.82 -5.50
C PHE A 91 -0.82 -1.85 -4.35
N VAL A 92 -0.25 -2.07 -3.14
CA VAL A 92 -0.40 -1.15 -2.00
C VAL A 92 0.07 0.25 -2.35
N LYS A 93 1.20 0.38 -3.05
CA LYS A 93 1.69 1.68 -3.54
C LYS A 93 0.68 2.38 -4.45
N THR A 94 0.04 1.64 -5.36
CA THR A 94 -0.99 2.18 -6.24
C THR A 94 -2.25 2.55 -5.47
N LEU A 95 -2.67 1.68 -4.54
CA LEU A 95 -3.82 1.90 -3.67
C LEU A 95 -3.62 3.12 -2.77
N SER A 96 -2.42 3.26 -2.18
CA SER A 96 -2.00 4.41 -1.38
C SER A 96 -2.19 5.74 -2.10
N LYS A 97 -1.84 5.82 -3.39
CA LYS A 97 -2.10 7.00 -4.22
C LYS A 97 -3.60 7.29 -4.32
N LYS A 98 -4.41 6.26 -4.52
CA LYS A 98 -5.87 6.37 -4.62
C LYS A 98 -6.52 6.91 -3.32
N TYR A 99 -5.89 6.62 -2.17
CA TYR A 99 -6.36 7.08 -0.85
C TYR A 99 -5.70 8.38 -0.37
N GLY A 100 -5.02 9.12 -1.24
CA GLY A 100 -4.40 10.40 -0.90
C GLY A 100 -3.12 10.27 -0.08
N CYS A 101 -2.54 9.07 0.00
CA CYS A 101 -1.27 8.84 0.69
C CYS A 101 -0.05 9.02 -0.23
N ASP A 102 -0.19 9.49 -1.48
CA ASP A 102 0.87 9.79 -2.46
C ASP A 102 1.85 8.63 -2.71
N GLY A 103 1.38 7.39 -2.63
CA GLY A 103 2.21 6.21 -2.79
C GLY A 103 3.00 5.84 -1.54
N ARG A 104 2.81 6.57 -0.43
CA ARG A 104 3.41 6.25 0.86
C ARG A 104 2.71 5.08 1.52
N PHE A 105 3.50 4.17 2.08
CA PHE A 105 3.02 3.11 2.95
C PHE A 105 4.08 2.73 3.97
N HIS A 106 3.65 2.10 5.04
CA HIS A 106 4.53 1.60 6.09
C HIS A 106 3.96 0.32 6.69
N LEU A 107 4.81 -0.40 7.39
CA LEU A 107 4.47 -1.65 8.05
C LEU A 107 5.37 -1.91 9.25
N SER A 108 4.93 -2.78 10.13
CA SER A 108 5.77 -3.34 11.18
C SER A 108 6.39 -4.65 10.68
N ALA A 109 7.67 -4.61 10.33
CA ALA A 109 8.42 -5.82 9.99
C ALA A 109 8.70 -6.59 11.27
N SER A 110 8.15 -7.80 11.41
CA SER A 110 8.37 -8.66 12.56
C SER A 110 8.69 -10.08 12.12
N ALA A 111 9.31 -10.85 13.02
CA ALA A 111 9.72 -12.22 12.76
C ALA A 111 8.70 -13.27 13.24
N CYS A 112 7.47 -12.84 13.58
CA CYS A 112 6.48 -13.69 14.25
C CYS A 112 6.19 -15.02 13.54
N TYR A 113 6.27 -15.03 12.19
CA TYR A 113 5.88 -16.21 11.39
C TYR A 113 7.05 -16.98 10.79
N MET A 114 8.26 -16.40 10.71
CA MET A 114 9.43 -17.01 10.08
C MET A 114 10.72 -16.65 10.85
N PRO A 115 11.03 -17.31 11.97
CA PRO A 115 12.18 -16.93 12.81
C PRO A 115 13.53 -17.05 12.10
N ASN A 116 13.62 -17.91 11.10
CA ASN A 116 14.87 -18.15 10.35
C ASN A 116 15.05 -17.25 9.13
N ARG A 117 13.99 -16.57 8.69
CA ARG A 117 14.01 -15.67 7.52
C ARG A 117 13.05 -14.51 7.76
N ILE A 118 13.55 -13.47 8.42
CA ILE A 118 12.75 -12.31 8.70
C ILE A 118 12.54 -11.43 7.44
N PRO A 119 11.41 -10.77 7.30
CA PRO A 119 11.04 -10.05 6.08
C PRO A 119 11.81 -8.73 5.87
N HIS A 120 12.60 -8.27 6.83
CA HIS A 120 13.31 -6.98 6.80
C HIS A 120 14.20 -6.81 5.56
N VAL A 121 14.94 -7.88 5.20
CA VAL A 121 15.82 -7.87 4.01
C VAL A 121 15.00 -7.73 2.73
N PHE A 122 13.85 -8.40 2.64
CA PHE A 122 12.94 -8.26 1.52
C PHE A 122 12.41 -6.82 1.40
N TYR A 123 11.93 -6.24 2.49
CA TYR A 123 11.44 -4.87 2.48
C TYR A 123 12.54 -3.85 2.16
N ARG A 124 13.75 -4.06 2.67
CA ARG A 124 14.90 -3.22 2.32
C ARG A 124 15.26 -3.31 0.84
N LYS A 125 15.28 -4.51 0.25
CA LYS A 125 15.46 -4.72 -1.20
C LYS A 125 14.37 -4.05 -2.02
N TYR A 126 13.14 -3.99 -1.51
CA TYR A 126 12.05 -3.25 -2.16
C TYR A 126 12.22 -1.72 -2.12
N GLY A 127 13.16 -1.21 -1.34
CA GLY A 127 13.45 0.22 -1.18
C GLY A 127 12.83 0.88 0.06
N MET A 128 12.35 0.07 1.02
CA MET A 128 11.86 0.59 2.30
C MET A 128 13.03 0.93 3.24
N THR A 129 12.79 1.87 4.16
CA THR A 129 13.75 2.29 5.18
C THR A 129 13.12 2.29 6.57
N THR A 130 13.94 2.09 7.59
CA THR A 130 13.48 2.15 8.99
C THR A 130 13.48 3.59 9.54
N GLY A 131 14.11 4.53 8.85
CA GLY A 131 14.41 5.85 9.38
C GLY A 131 15.60 5.87 10.35
N ASN A 132 16.12 4.71 10.74
CA ASN A 132 17.33 4.56 11.53
C ASN A 132 18.50 4.16 10.63
N LYS A 133 19.42 5.10 10.39
CA LYS A 133 20.58 4.90 9.50
C LYS A 133 21.45 3.71 9.90
N TYR A 134 21.53 3.38 11.19
CA TYR A 134 22.33 2.24 11.67
C TYR A 134 21.70 0.90 11.27
N ILE A 135 20.37 0.77 11.47
CA ILE A 135 19.62 -0.42 11.08
C ILE A 135 19.64 -0.59 9.56
N ASP A 136 19.39 0.49 8.82
CA ASP A 136 19.42 0.47 7.36
C ASP A 136 20.79 0.03 6.82
N LYS A 137 21.90 0.54 7.37
CA LYS A 137 23.24 0.09 7.02
C LYS A 137 23.50 -1.38 7.35
N ARG A 138 22.96 -1.88 8.46
CA ARG A 138 23.07 -3.33 8.79
C ARG A 138 22.31 -4.16 7.76
N LEU A 139 21.08 -3.80 7.41
CA LEU A 139 20.30 -4.48 6.37
C LEU A 139 21.03 -4.48 5.02
N ASP A 140 21.62 -3.34 4.62
CA ASP A 140 22.43 -3.24 3.40
C ASP A 140 23.63 -4.21 3.40
N LYS A 141 24.28 -4.45 4.57
CA LYS A 141 25.36 -5.45 4.70
C LYS A 141 24.84 -6.88 4.48
N PHE A 142 23.65 -7.23 5.00
CA PHE A 142 23.04 -8.54 4.75
C PHE A 142 22.74 -8.73 3.26
N ILE A 143 22.19 -7.71 2.61
CA ILE A 143 21.90 -7.72 1.17
C ILE A 143 23.19 -7.96 0.35
N LYS A 144 24.27 -7.21 0.65
CA LYS A 144 25.54 -7.35 -0.04
C LYS A 144 26.18 -8.74 0.13
N LYS A 145 25.97 -9.38 1.27
CA LYS A 145 26.46 -10.73 1.55
C LYS A 145 25.58 -11.83 0.98
N GLY A 146 24.44 -11.50 0.36
CA GLY A 146 23.46 -12.47 -0.13
C GLY A 146 22.83 -13.33 0.97
N LYS A 147 22.85 -12.85 2.22
CA LYS A 147 22.32 -13.57 3.38
C LYS A 147 20.96 -13.03 3.79
N ASP A 148 20.08 -13.93 4.22
CA ASP A 148 18.88 -13.56 4.94
C ASP A 148 19.24 -13.23 6.40
N ALA A 149 18.51 -12.28 6.98
CA ALA A 149 18.61 -11.95 8.39
C ALA A 149 17.70 -12.88 9.21
N THR A 150 18.06 -13.14 10.46
CA THR A 150 17.30 -13.96 11.40
C THR A 150 16.68 -13.07 12.50
N TYR A 151 15.80 -13.65 13.30
CA TYR A 151 15.23 -12.97 14.47
C TYR A 151 16.29 -12.43 15.44
N LYS A 152 17.43 -13.12 15.56
CA LYS A 152 18.54 -12.68 16.42
C LYS A 152 19.23 -11.41 15.92
N ASP A 153 19.08 -11.11 14.64
CA ASP A 153 19.72 -9.94 14.02
C ASP A 153 18.90 -8.67 14.19
N PHE A 154 17.56 -8.80 14.12
CA PHE A 154 16.62 -7.67 14.18
C PHE A 154 15.35 -8.07 14.93
N GLY A 155 14.89 -7.18 15.81
CA GLY A 155 13.55 -7.25 16.40
C GLY A 155 12.47 -6.67 15.49
N GLY A 156 11.29 -6.40 16.03
CA GLY A 156 10.23 -5.69 15.31
C GLY A 156 10.67 -4.26 14.97
N VAL A 157 10.55 -3.86 13.71
CA VAL A 157 10.95 -2.53 13.21
C VAL A 157 9.90 -1.99 12.26
N ILE A 158 9.54 -0.73 12.43
CA ILE A 158 8.68 -0.05 11.46
C ILE A 158 9.51 0.32 10.23
N MET A 159 9.01 -0.03 9.05
CA MET A 159 9.64 0.29 7.77
C MET A 159 8.69 1.11 6.90
N TYR A 160 9.25 2.08 6.18
CA TYR A 160 8.53 3.10 5.43
C TYR A 160 8.92 3.12 3.97
N TYR A 161 7.96 3.38 3.10
CA TYR A 161 8.16 3.61 1.66
C TYR A 161 7.38 4.85 1.20
N PRO A 162 7.97 5.73 0.36
CA PRO A 162 9.40 5.98 0.23
C PRO A 162 9.96 6.66 1.48
N PRO A 163 11.29 6.83 1.62
CA PRO A 163 11.87 7.69 2.64
C PRO A 163 11.34 9.11 2.47
N ILE A 164 10.95 9.78 3.54
CA ILE A 164 10.55 11.19 3.47
C ILE A 164 11.81 12.02 3.25
N THR A 165 11.92 12.63 2.08
CA THR A 165 13.01 13.57 1.73
C THR A 165 12.64 14.99 2.15
N ASP A 166 13.63 15.90 2.21
CA ASP A 166 13.37 17.30 2.53
C ASP A 166 12.46 18.00 1.50
N LEU A 167 12.45 17.54 0.25
CA LEU A 167 11.54 17.98 -0.79
C LEU A 167 10.07 17.60 -0.49
N GLU A 168 9.84 16.45 0.12
CA GLU A 168 8.49 16.02 0.52
C GLU A 168 7.99 16.76 1.77
N LYS A 169 8.91 17.20 2.65
CA LYS A 169 8.58 18.07 3.79
C LYS A 169 7.91 19.37 3.33
N ASN A 170 8.33 19.92 2.20
CA ASN A 170 7.74 21.15 1.65
C ASN A 170 6.40 20.89 0.93
N LYS A 171 6.23 19.73 0.27
CA LYS A 171 4.96 19.35 -0.34
C LYS A 171 3.88 19.02 0.70
N SER A 172 4.23 18.41 1.84
CA SER A 172 3.27 18.08 2.88
C SER A 172 2.66 19.32 3.56
N LYS A 173 3.38 20.46 3.57
CA LYS A 173 2.81 21.75 3.98
C LYS A 173 1.66 22.20 3.05
N SER A 174 1.79 21.97 1.74
CA SER A 174 0.74 22.33 0.76
C SER A 174 -0.46 21.37 0.82
N ILE A 175 -0.22 20.10 1.12
CA ILE A 175 -1.29 19.09 1.25
C ILE A 175 -2.08 19.29 2.54
N GLY A 176 -1.41 19.62 3.65
CA GLY A 176 -2.09 20.01 4.90
C GLY A 176 -3.04 21.19 4.69
N GLN A 177 -2.63 22.21 3.93
CA GLN A 177 -3.46 23.35 3.57
C GLN A 177 -4.64 22.92 2.66
N SER A 178 -4.40 22.04 1.69
CA SER A 178 -5.43 21.51 0.81
C SER A 178 -6.48 20.69 1.56
N PHE A 179 -6.06 19.90 2.55
CA PHE A 179 -6.98 19.12 3.40
C PHE A 179 -7.78 19.99 4.35
N VAL A 180 -7.17 21.02 4.95
CA VAL A 180 -7.86 22.04 5.76
C VAL A 180 -8.90 22.77 4.90
N ASN A 181 -8.55 23.18 3.68
CA ASN A 181 -9.46 23.81 2.74
C ASN A 181 -10.61 22.88 2.33
N PHE A 182 -10.33 21.58 2.09
CA PHE A 182 -11.36 20.59 1.81
C PHE A 182 -12.33 20.41 2.98
N LEU A 183 -11.83 20.26 4.23
CA LEU A 183 -12.69 20.16 5.41
C LEU A 183 -13.48 21.45 5.65
N SER A 184 -12.88 22.61 5.45
CA SER A 184 -13.58 23.91 5.54
C SER A 184 -14.73 23.98 4.54
N ASN A 185 -14.51 23.58 3.28
CA ASN A 185 -15.55 23.58 2.24
C ASN A 185 -16.68 22.60 2.56
N VAL A 186 -16.36 21.41 3.09
CA VAL A 186 -17.35 20.41 3.52
C VAL A 186 -18.18 20.93 4.70
N LEU A 187 -17.53 21.54 5.70
CA LEU A 187 -18.23 22.14 6.86
C LEU A 187 -19.11 23.31 6.43
N THR A 188 -18.62 24.17 5.54
CA THR A 188 -19.42 25.29 5.02
C THR A 188 -20.66 24.80 4.27
N SER A 189 -20.53 23.76 3.42
CA SER A 189 -21.66 23.19 2.70
C SER A 189 -22.69 22.53 3.63
N LEU A 190 -22.27 21.93 4.74
CA LEU A 190 -23.16 21.34 5.74
C LEU A 190 -23.91 22.42 6.52
N VAL A 191 -23.26 23.54 6.85
CA VAL A 191 -23.91 24.68 7.54
C VAL A 191 -24.92 25.35 6.63
N GLU A 192 -24.60 25.54 5.35
CA GLU A 192 -25.53 26.14 4.38
C GLU A 192 -26.78 25.28 4.13
N HIS A 193 -26.67 23.95 4.18
CA HIS A 193 -27.79 23.03 4.05
C HIS A 193 -28.67 22.96 5.32
N SER A 194 -28.07 23.09 6.50
CA SER A 194 -28.82 23.11 7.76
C SER A 194 -29.55 24.42 8.02
N GLY A 195 -29.04 25.53 7.47
CA GLY A 195 -29.71 26.85 7.57
C GLY A 195 -30.97 27.00 6.74
N ARG A 196 -31.20 26.18 5.71
CA ARG A 196 -32.42 26.21 4.87
C ARG A 196 -33.60 25.42 5.45
N ALA A 197 -33.40 24.61 6.45
CA ALA A 197 -34.45 23.78 7.07
C ALA A 197 -35.24 24.48 8.18
N TYR A 198 -34.90 25.72 8.54
CA TYR A 198 -35.58 26.46 9.62
C TYR A 198 -36.41 27.69 9.18
N ASN A 199 -36.53 27.95 7.90
CA ASN A 199 -37.35 29.06 7.38
C ASN A 199 -38.42 28.58 6.38
N GLY A 200 -39.15 27.54 6.74
CA GLY A 200 -40.31 27.04 6.01
C GLY A 200 -41.45 26.74 6.95
#